data_67e11c7577dc11667b89293844d83922
#
_entry.id   67e11c7577dc11667b89293844d83922
#
_cell.length_a   1.000
_cell.length_b   1.000
_cell.length_c   1.000
_cell.angle_alpha   90.00
_cell.angle_beta   90.00
_cell.angle_gamma   90.00
#
_symmetry.space_group_name_H-M   'P 1'
#
loop_
_entity.id
_entity.type
_entity.pdbx_description
1 polymer ?
#
loop_
_entity_poly.entity_id
_entity_poly.type
_entity_poly.pdbx_seq_one_letter_code
_entity_poly.pdbx_strand_id
1 'polypeptide(L)'
;CCRITARSPGMTYVAAVWNGLRCEFPVYVYETDPPAFCPMQPYPDKKVVFFEPLVHEYRVSLLHCDKKQLRGLCTYADGSWFELAGKADGVVYINRSPELFVVDEEGHVLPTGREGTGTVTLSCGGHGFDVAIVVAE
;
A
#
# COMPACT_ATOMS: atom_id res chain seq x y z
N CYS A 1 8.54 -15.39 -11.87
CA CYS A 1 7.24 -14.78 -12.16
C CYS A 1 6.21 -15.86 -12.48
N CYS A 2 5.15 -15.92 -11.72
CA CYS A 2 4.05 -16.88 -11.94
C CYS A 2 2.92 -16.24 -12.71
N ARG A 3 2.41 -16.95 -13.71
CA ARG A 3 1.29 -16.51 -14.53
C ARG A 3 0.12 -17.45 -14.32
N ILE A 4 -1.03 -16.90 -14.01
CA ILE A 4 -2.28 -17.66 -13.88
C ILE A 4 -3.17 -17.31 -15.06
N THR A 5 -3.63 -18.34 -15.79
CA THR A 5 -4.55 -18.18 -16.92
C THR A 5 -5.90 -18.78 -16.57
N ALA A 6 -6.95 -17.97 -16.66
CA ALA A 6 -8.31 -18.42 -16.41
C ALA A 6 -8.84 -19.23 -17.59
N ARG A 7 -9.53 -20.35 -17.30
CA ARG A 7 -10.12 -21.20 -18.32
C ARG A 7 -11.62 -21.33 -18.19
N SER A 8 -12.14 -21.27 -16.98
CA SER A 8 -13.56 -21.36 -16.69
C SER A 8 -13.88 -20.59 -15.42
N PRO A 9 -15.14 -20.11 -15.27
CA PRO A 9 -15.56 -19.44 -14.05
C PRO A 9 -15.52 -20.39 -12.84
N GLY A 10 -15.30 -19.83 -11.68
CA GLY A 10 -15.30 -20.57 -10.43
C GLY A 10 -14.25 -20.07 -9.45
N MET A 11 -14.08 -20.82 -8.39
CA MET A 11 -13.09 -20.53 -7.37
C MET A 11 -12.17 -21.74 -7.18
N THR A 12 -10.90 -21.51 -7.08
CA THR A 12 -9.92 -22.55 -6.79
C THR A 12 -8.83 -22.00 -5.87
N TYR A 13 -8.06 -22.90 -5.28
CA TYR A 13 -6.92 -22.54 -4.48
C TYR A 13 -5.63 -22.76 -5.26
N VAL A 14 -4.73 -21.81 -5.18
CA VAL A 14 -3.39 -21.94 -5.76
C VAL A 14 -2.39 -22.03 -4.62
N ALA A 15 -1.52 -23.02 -4.68
CA ALA A 15 -0.46 -23.22 -3.72
C ALA A 15 0.87 -22.75 -4.31
N ALA A 16 1.60 -21.94 -3.54
CA ALA A 16 2.97 -21.58 -3.86
C ALA A 16 3.89 -22.27 -2.86
N VAL A 17 4.91 -22.94 -3.36
CA VAL A 17 5.87 -23.67 -2.54
C VAL A 17 7.26 -23.12 -2.84
N TRP A 18 7.99 -22.76 -1.78
CA TRP A 18 9.34 -22.25 -1.90
C TRP A 18 10.12 -22.58 -0.62
N ASN A 19 11.28 -23.21 -0.76
CA ASN A 19 12.14 -23.62 0.36
C ASN A 19 11.41 -24.40 1.46
N GLY A 20 10.50 -25.30 1.08
CA GLY A 20 9.71 -26.08 2.03
C GLY A 20 8.55 -25.33 2.67
N LEU A 21 8.40 -24.05 2.38
CA LEU A 21 7.26 -23.26 2.82
C LEU A 21 6.14 -23.34 1.79
N ARG A 22 4.92 -23.51 2.27
CA ARG A 22 3.75 -23.58 1.42
C ARG A 22 2.73 -22.51 1.82
N CYS A 23 2.26 -21.78 0.84
CA CYS A 23 1.20 -20.81 1.01
C CYS A 23 0.08 -21.10 0.02
N GLU A 24 -1.15 -21.14 0.49
CA GLU A 24 -2.32 -21.31 -0.35
C GLU A 24 -3.15 -20.03 -0.33
N PHE A 25 -3.69 -19.65 -1.49
CA PHE A 25 -4.58 -18.51 -1.59
C PHE A 25 -5.70 -18.78 -2.57
N PRO A 26 -6.90 -18.22 -2.34
CA PRO A 26 -8.03 -18.42 -3.23
C PRO A 26 -7.89 -17.56 -4.49
N VAL A 27 -8.29 -18.13 -5.63
CA VAL A 27 -8.37 -17.43 -6.90
C VAL A 27 -9.80 -17.53 -7.39
N TYR A 28 -10.42 -16.38 -7.66
CA TYR A 28 -11.78 -16.30 -8.17
C TYR A 28 -11.75 -15.94 -9.65
N VAL A 29 -12.48 -16.70 -10.44
CA VAL A 29 -12.62 -16.46 -11.87
C VAL A 29 -14.08 -16.13 -12.16
N TYR A 30 -14.32 -14.98 -12.76
CA TYR A 30 -15.66 -14.49 -13.07
C TYR A 30 -16.03 -14.82 -14.51
N GLU A 31 -17.32 -15.11 -14.72
CA GLU A 31 -17.85 -15.49 -16.02
C GLU A 31 -17.88 -14.32 -17.00
N THR A 32 -18.07 -13.12 -16.48
CA THR A 32 -18.01 -11.90 -17.27
C THR A 32 -16.90 -11.03 -16.74
N ASP A 33 -16.21 -10.34 -17.64
CA ASP A 33 -15.21 -9.38 -17.24
C ASP A 33 -15.91 -8.14 -16.68
N PRO A 34 -15.96 -7.95 -15.33
CA PRO A 34 -16.56 -6.75 -14.78
C PRO A 34 -15.59 -5.59 -15.04
N PRO A 35 -15.95 -4.66 -15.94
CA PRO A 35 -14.98 -3.66 -16.44
C PRO A 35 -14.43 -2.72 -15.38
N ALA A 36 -15.00 -2.72 -14.20
CA ALA A 36 -14.56 -1.86 -13.11
C ALA A 36 -13.94 -2.64 -11.94
N PHE A 37 -13.89 -3.98 -12.03
CA PHE A 37 -13.42 -4.79 -10.91
C PHE A 37 -11.97 -5.22 -11.10
N CYS A 38 -11.07 -4.50 -10.49
CA CYS A 38 -9.71 -4.96 -10.26
C CYS A 38 -9.55 -5.16 -8.76
N PRO A 39 -9.25 -6.38 -8.26
CA PRO A 39 -9.13 -6.61 -6.83
C PRO A 39 -7.95 -5.86 -6.20
N MET A 40 -7.07 -5.31 -7.02
CA MET A 40 -5.93 -4.51 -6.56
C MET A 40 -6.20 -3.00 -6.60
N GLN A 41 -7.37 -2.58 -7.09
CA GLN A 41 -7.72 -1.16 -7.17
C GLN A 41 -8.84 -0.84 -6.20
N PRO A 42 -8.73 0.29 -5.49
CA PRO A 42 -9.83 0.74 -4.65
C PRO A 42 -11.04 1.06 -5.52
N TYR A 43 -12.20 0.77 -5.01
CA TYR A 43 -13.44 1.09 -5.71
C TYR A 43 -13.65 2.60 -5.70
N PRO A 44 -13.63 3.28 -6.87
CA PRO A 44 -13.73 4.73 -6.90
C PRO A 44 -15.08 5.27 -6.39
N ASP A 45 -16.11 4.43 -6.45
CA ASP A 45 -17.46 4.80 -6.05
C ASP A 45 -17.75 4.58 -4.57
N LYS A 46 -16.83 3.97 -3.84
CA LYS A 46 -17.03 3.69 -2.42
C LYS A 46 -16.57 4.85 -1.56
N LYS A 47 -17.42 5.21 -0.62
CA LYS A 47 -17.07 6.25 0.34
C LYS A 47 -16.07 5.73 1.36
N VAL A 48 -14.97 6.44 1.53
CA VAL A 48 -13.98 6.17 2.57
C VAL A 48 -14.54 6.62 3.91
N VAL A 49 -14.56 5.72 4.87
CA VAL A 49 -15.03 6.00 6.25
C VAL A 49 -13.84 6.24 7.18
N PHE A 50 -12.80 5.42 7.05
CA PHE A 50 -11.58 5.55 7.83
C PHE A 50 -10.37 5.36 6.92
N PHE A 51 -9.33 6.13 7.21
CA PHE A 51 -8.01 5.92 6.64
C PHE A 51 -7.01 5.99 7.80
N GLU A 52 -6.42 4.84 8.15
CA GLU A 52 -5.65 4.65 9.36
C GLU A 52 -4.23 4.18 9.04
N PRO A 53 -3.25 4.52 9.89
CA PRO A 53 -1.90 4.03 9.70
C PRO A 53 -1.79 2.54 10.06
N LEU A 54 -1.03 1.79 9.24
CA LEU A 54 -0.64 0.42 9.57
C LEU A 54 0.47 0.42 10.62
N VAL A 55 1.37 1.39 10.51
CA VAL A 55 2.45 1.63 11.46
C VAL A 55 2.54 3.12 11.70
N HIS A 56 2.82 3.51 12.94
CA HIS A 56 2.95 4.93 13.31
C HIS A 56 4.34 5.50 13.06
N GLU A 57 5.34 4.63 12.97
CA GLU A 57 6.73 5.04 12.79
C GLU A 57 7.42 4.12 11.76
N TYR A 58 8.10 4.72 10.81
CA TYR A 58 8.94 4.04 9.83
C TYR A 58 10.39 4.40 10.07
N ARG A 59 11.28 3.42 9.98
CA ARG A 59 12.72 3.64 10.08
C ARG A 59 13.37 3.48 8.72
N VAL A 60 14.18 4.48 8.34
CA VAL A 60 14.89 4.48 7.07
C VAL A 60 16.38 4.59 7.39
N SER A 61 17.14 3.66 6.81
CA SER A 61 18.59 3.64 7.02
C SER A 61 19.32 4.47 5.96
N LEU A 62 20.32 5.23 6.39
CA LEU A 62 21.21 5.92 5.48
C LEU A 62 22.19 4.97 4.79
N LEU A 63 22.46 3.82 5.43
CA LEU A 63 23.45 2.85 4.93
C LEU A 63 22.87 1.83 3.97
N HIS A 64 21.58 1.61 4.02
CA HIS A 64 20.90 0.61 3.20
C HIS A 64 19.95 1.28 2.23
N CYS A 65 19.97 0.80 0.99
CA CYS A 65 19.09 1.33 -0.06
C CYS A 65 17.66 0.77 0.01
N ASP A 66 17.17 0.50 1.20
CA ASP A 66 15.82 -0.01 1.41
C ASP A 66 14.81 1.12 1.20
N LYS A 67 14.00 0.97 0.16
CA LYS A 67 12.90 1.89 -0.06
C LYS A 67 11.72 1.46 0.82
N LYS A 68 11.40 2.29 1.79
CA LYS A 68 10.19 2.09 2.59
C LYS A 68 9.03 2.75 1.89
N GLN A 69 7.95 2.00 1.70
CA GLN A 69 6.72 2.52 1.13
C GLN A 69 5.72 2.81 2.24
N LEU A 70 5.21 4.02 2.26
CA LEU A 70 4.22 4.45 3.24
C LEU A 70 2.82 4.00 2.79
N ARG A 71 2.11 3.30 3.66
CA ARG A 71 0.83 2.69 3.37
C ARG A 71 -0.20 3.04 4.44
N GLY A 72 -1.47 3.00 4.05
CA GLY A 72 -2.57 3.19 4.96
C GLY A 72 -3.64 2.14 4.77
N LEU A 73 -4.39 1.86 5.82
CA LEU A 73 -5.54 0.98 5.79
C LEU A 73 -6.79 1.81 5.55
N CYS A 74 -7.47 1.57 4.44
CA CYS A 74 -8.68 2.25 4.08
C CYS A 74 -9.89 1.37 4.35
N THR A 75 -10.87 1.88 5.10
CA THR A 75 -12.14 1.22 5.34
C THR A 75 -13.24 1.98 4.61
N TYR A 76 -14.05 1.27 3.87
CA TYR A 76 -15.16 1.83 3.10
C TYR A 76 -16.48 1.67 3.84
N ALA A 77 -17.50 2.43 3.41
CA ALA A 77 -18.80 2.44 4.04
C ALA A 77 -19.52 1.09 4.03
N ASP A 78 -19.19 0.22 3.10
CA ASP A 78 -19.75 -1.15 3.02
C ASP A 78 -19.05 -2.16 3.94
N GLY A 79 -18.08 -1.72 4.72
CA GLY A 79 -17.31 -2.57 5.63
C GLY A 79 -16.08 -3.23 4.99
N SER A 80 -15.89 -3.09 3.69
CA SER A 80 -14.67 -3.59 3.05
C SER A 80 -13.47 -2.71 3.41
N TRP A 81 -12.28 -3.30 3.38
CA TRP A 81 -11.05 -2.59 3.70
C TRP A 81 -9.91 -3.05 2.80
N PHE A 82 -9.01 -2.13 2.50
CA PHE A 82 -7.86 -2.39 1.64
C PHE A 82 -6.65 -1.63 2.17
N GLU A 83 -5.49 -2.23 2.01
CA GLU A 83 -4.23 -1.55 2.24
C GLU A 83 -3.87 -0.76 0.97
N LEU A 84 -3.78 0.55 1.09
CA LEU A 84 -3.55 1.45 -0.03
C LEU A 84 -2.18 2.10 0.04
N ALA A 85 -1.56 2.26 -1.12
CA ALA A 85 -0.31 2.98 -1.28
C ALA A 85 -0.22 3.57 -2.68
N GLY A 86 0.33 4.77 -2.78
CA GLY A 86 0.60 5.40 -4.05
C GLY A 86 -0.56 6.20 -4.63
N LYS A 87 -0.22 6.97 -5.63
CA LYS A 87 -1.16 7.85 -6.33
C LYS A 87 -2.26 7.07 -7.05
N ALA A 88 -1.91 5.89 -7.58
CA ALA A 88 -2.88 5.04 -8.28
C ALA A 88 -4.02 4.59 -7.37
N ASP A 89 -3.75 4.42 -6.08
CA ASP A 89 -4.75 4.06 -5.08
C ASP A 89 -5.48 5.28 -4.49
N GLY A 90 -5.15 6.48 -4.95
CA GLY A 90 -5.76 7.71 -4.46
C GLY A 90 -5.12 8.26 -3.19
N VAL A 91 -3.95 7.77 -2.80
CA VAL A 91 -3.24 8.25 -1.63
C VAL A 91 -2.39 9.47 -1.99
N VAL A 92 -2.51 10.52 -1.19
CA VAL A 92 -1.74 11.74 -1.34
C VAL A 92 -0.76 11.83 -0.18
N TYR A 93 0.50 12.10 -0.50
CA TYR A 93 1.57 12.23 0.48
C TYR A 93 2.01 13.69 0.58
N ILE A 94 2.06 14.21 1.79
CA ILE A 94 2.57 15.55 2.07
C ILE A 94 3.79 15.41 2.94
N ASN A 95 4.96 15.72 2.36
CA ASN A 95 6.23 15.66 3.08
C ASN A 95 6.38 16.91 3.93
N ARG A 96 6.36 16.75 5.26
CA ARG A 96 6.53 17.84 6.22
C ARG A 96 8.00 18.10 6.57
N SER A 97 8.90 17.24 6.14
CA SER A 97 10.32 17.29 6.48
C SER A 97 11.21 17.08 5.26
N PRO A 98 11.11 17.95 4.23
CA PRO A 98 11.83 17.76 2.97
C PRO A 98 13.36 17.84 3.11
N GLU A 99 13.86 18.39 4.19
CA GLU A 99 15.30 18.45 4.48
C GLU A 99 15.87 17.08 4.88
N LEU A 100 15.03 16.16 5.36
CA LEU A 100 15.45 14.83 5.83
C LEU A 100 15.26 13.74 4.79
N PHE A 101 14.20 13.83 4.01
CA PHE A 101 13.86 12.79 3.03
C PHE A 101 12.97 13.35 1.92
N VAL A 102 12.95 12.60 0.82
CA VAL A 102 12.04 12.85 -0.30
C VAL A 102 11.00 11.72 -0.32
N VAL A 103 9.76 12.06 -0.61
CA VAL A 103 8.67 11.08 -0.79
C VAL A 103 8.17 11.18 -2.22
N ASP A 104 8.18 10.07 -2.96
CA ASP A 104 7.68 10.06 -4.32
C ASP A 104 6.16 9.85 -4.38
N GLU A 105 5.58 9.86 -5.57
CA GLU A 105 4.14 9.68 -5.77
C GLU A 105 3.63 8.30 -5.37
N GLU A 106 4.52 7.32 -5.32
CA GLU A 106 4.20 5.95 -4.89
C GLU A 106 4.33 5.77 -3.38
N GLY A 107 4.77 6.80 -2.67
CA GLY A 107 4.95 6.76 -1.23
C GLY A 107 6.27 6.19 -0.75
N HIS A 108 7.26 6.07 -1.64
CA HIS A 108 8.59 5.60 -1.26
C HIS A 108 9.39 6.74 -0.63
N VAL A 109 10.02 6.46 0.50
CA VAL A 109 10.85 7.42 1.24
C VAL A 109 12.32 7.22 0.89
N LEU A 110 12.97 8.31 0.48
CA LEU A 110 14.39 8.31 0.14
C LEU A 110 15.10 9.35 1.03
N PRO A 111 16.06 8.94 1.86
CA PRO A 111 16.78 9.87 2.72
C PRO A 111 17.68 10.80 1.91
N THR A 112 17.84 12.03 2.40
CA THR A 112 18.71 13.03 1.76
C THR A 112 20.16 12.98 2.25
N GLY A 113 20.46 12.17 3.26
CA GLY A 113 21.76 12.06 3.86
C GLY A 113 21.87 12.65 5.26
N ARG A 114 20.77 13.18 5.78
CA ARG A 114 20.71 13.74 7.13
C ARG A 114 19.92 12.82 8.06
N GLU A 115 20.41 12.67 9.27
CA GLU A 115 19.71 11.96 10.34
C GLU A 115 18.67 12.87 10.99
N GLY A 116 17.63 12.28 11.50
CA GLY A 116 16.60 12.99 12.23
C GLY A 116 15.25 12.32 12.17
N THR A 117 14.27 12.91 12.80
CA THR A 117 12.89 12.45 12.78
C THR A 117 12.02 13.50 12.10
N GLY A 118 11.27 13.06 11.10
CA GLY A 118 10.36 13.91 10.36
C GLY A 118 8.96 13.32 10.30
N THR A 119 8.09 14.01 9.59
CA THR A 119 6.67 13.64 9.47
C THR A 119 6.22 13.66 8.02
N VAL A 120 5.40 12.68 7.67
CA VAL A 120 4.68 12.65 6.39
C VAL A 120 3.19 12.51 6.70
N THR A 121 2.37 13.32 6.04
CA THR A 121 0.93 13.21 6.11
C THR A 121 0.42 12.42 4.91
N LEU A 122 -0.35 11.36 5.18
CA LEU A 122 -1.03 10.59 4.16
C LEU A 122 -2.51 10.92 4.20
N SER A 123 -3.13 11.08 3.03
CA SER A 123 -4.56 11.32 2.96
C SER A 123 -5.20 10.53 1.81
N CYS A 124 -6.44 10.14 2.02
CA CYS A 124 -7.26 9.44 1.04
C CYS A 124 -8.73 9.71 1.34
N GLY A 125 -9.48 10.14 0.32
CA GLY A 125 -10.92 10.35 0.46
C GLY A 125 -11.33 11.36 1.54
N GLY A 126 -10.53 12.38 1.78
CA GLY A 126 -10.81 13.39 2.78
C GLY A 126 -10.39 13.03 4.20
N HIS A 127 -9.84 11.86 4.39
CA HIS A 127 -9.31 11.39 5.68
C HIS A 127 -7.79 11.32 5.61
N GLY A 128 -7.13 11.60 6.71
CA GLY A 128 -5.67 11.61 6.74
C GLY A 128 -5.10 11.33 8.11
N PHE A 129 -3.80 11.04 8.13
CA PHE A 129 -3.04 10.82 9.36
C PHE A 129 -1.57 11.16 9.13
N ASP A 130 -0.86 11.36 10.22
CA ASP A 130 0.58 11.61 10.18
C ASP A 130 1.35 10.37 10.62
N VAL A 131 2.47 10.10 9.96
CA VAL A 131 3.42 9.07 10.38
C VAL A 131 4.77 9.70 10.64
N ALA A 132 5.49 9.14 11.60
CA ALA A 132 6.85 9.55 11.92
C ALA A 132 7.83 8.77 11.04
N ILE A 133 8.85 9.46 10.52
CA ILE A 133 9.93 8.84 9.76
C ILE A 133 11.23 9.13 10.50
N VAL A 134 11.85 8.07 10.97
CA VAL A 134 13.16 8.17 11.62
C VAL A 134 14.23 7.82 10.61
N VAL A 135 15.12 8.78 10.32
CA VAL A 135 16.27 8.57 9.45
C VAL A 135 17.51 8.44 10.32
N ALA A 136 18.16 7.29 10.26
CA ALA A 136 19.33 6.98 11.06
C ALA A 136 20.26 6.02 10.32
N GLU A 137 21.45 5.89 10.81
CA GLU A 137 22.41 4.92 10.26
C GLU A 137 22.05 3.47 10.54
#